data_98597afa3ccc1a9f335348c9093458e7
#
_entry.id   98597afa3ccc1a9f335348c9093458e7
#
_cell.length_a   1.000
_cell.length_b   1.000
_cell.length_c   1.000
_cell.angle_alpha   90.00
_cell.angle_beta   90.00
_cell.angle_gamma   90.00
#
_symmetry.space_group_name_H-M   'P 1'
#
loop_
_entity.id
_entity.type
_entity.pdbx_description
1 polymer ?
#
loop_
_entity_poly.entity_id
_entity_poly.type
_entity_poly.pdbx_seq_one_letter_code
_entity_poly.pdbx_strand_id
1 'polypeptide(L)'
;MTTTNSSSPLKNWGLTLLIYAGLLGYFLSFSRYGLNIWDEGGYANGTLRTLNGERALSDFNPNGYLPGRYWYGMLFFKFFGVEIQSLRIGIALLTPPMILMVYSISRKIMPAGFSLLAALCMLSAPSMYYNRFYPIFVVLNLYFITKLIEEKNLISLVGLVFSIFLSSFFKFEVTLFSTLISLFVLGILLLNKSQDFSLQLGKVAHLSSKNRAYLIGGGVALAGLFLFYLGKDGYFGQVFKIVVDAHQVWGNPFPELFPFLKLYDELGYHKIFERVLFHLPIWVYGLVAIIILIRFFSNKREITLVNLHLLAIVSFGICAFGLVIWRAGFDNLLRTLPPFYILFCYLLFQVWQKVL
;
A
#
# COMPACT_ATOMS: atom_id res chain seq x y z
N MET A 1 11.43 -27.94 9.37
CA MET A 1 10.52 -26.85 9.78
C MET A 1 9.13 -27.43 9.92
N THR A 2 8.70 -27.68 11.14
CA THR A 2 7.37 -28.20 11.47
C THR A 2 6.33 -27.16 11.07
N THR A 3 5.46 -27.52 10.13
CA THR A 3 4.27 -26.76 9.80
C THR A 3 3.35 -26.75 11.01
N THR A 4 3.53 -25.76 11.87
CA THR A 4 2.52 -25.48 12.89
C THR A 4 1.27 -25.01 12.16
N ASN A 5 0.24 -25.86 12.14
CA ASN A 5 -1.15 -25.50 11.86
C ASN A 5 -1.59 -24.42 12.87
N SER A 6 -1.07 -23.21 12.75
CA SER A 6 -1.56 -22.09 13.50
C SER A 6 -2.88 -21.67 12.84
N SER A 7 -3.99 -22.09 13.41
CA SER A 7 -5.28 -21.45 13.16
C SER A 7 -5.06 -19.94 13.25
N SER A 8 -5.25 -19.22 12.14
CA SER A 8 -5.05 -17.78 12.14
C SER A 8 -5.99 -17.18 13.22
N PRO A 9 -5.52 -16.26 14.07
CA PRO A 9 -6.36 -15.63 15.09
C PRO A 9 -7.61 -14.95 14.50
N LEU A 10 -7.61 -14.67 13.20
CA LEU A 10 -8.75 -14.12 12.46
C LEU A 10 -9.91 -15.11 12.25
N LYS A 11 -9.76 -16.40 12.59
CA LYS A 11 -10.91 -17.34 12.61
C LYS A 11 -11.89 -17.08 13.76
N ASN A 12 -11.47 -16.36 14.79
CA ASN A 12 -12.33 -15.97 15.89
C ASN A 12 -12.92 -14.57 15.61
N TRP A 13 -14.12 -14.53 15.03
CA TRP A 13 -14.82 -13.29 14.68
C TRP A 13 -14.99 -12.34 15.87
N GLY A 14 -15.23 -12.88 17.08
CA GLY A 14 -15.36 -12.08 18.29
C GLY A 14 -14.07 -11.32 18.63
N LEU A 15 -12.93 -12.00 18.59
CA LEU A 15 -11.62 -11.37 18.81
C LEU A 15 -11.28 -10.35 17.71
N THR A 16 -11.58 -10.67 16.46
CA THR A 16 -11.35 -9.74 15.35
C THR A 16 -12.18 -8.46 15.50
N LEU A 17 -13.45 -8.58 15.88
CA LEU A 17 -14.31 -7.43 16.14
C LEU A 17 -13.84 -6.62 17.34
N LEU A 18 -13.37 -7.26 18.41
CA LEU A 18 -12.81 -6.58 19.58
C LEU A 18 -11.55 -5.77 19.21
N ILE A 19 -10.63 -6.37 18.46
CA ILE A 19 -9.42 -5.69 17.97
C ILE A 19 -9.82 -4.51 17.05
N TYR A 20 -10.77 -4.72 16.14
CA TYR A 20 -11.27 -3.67 15.27
C TYR A 20 -11.85 -2.49 16.10
N ALA A 21 -12.70 -2.78 17.08
CA ALA A 21 -13.30 -1.77 17.93
C ALA A 21 -12.26 -1.01 18.75
N GLY A 22 -11.25 -1.70 19.30
CA GLY A 22 -10.15 -1.06 20.03
C GLY A 22 -9.32 -0.13 19.14
N LEU A 23 -8.96 -0.58 17.93
CA LEU A 23 -8.24 0.24 16.95
C LEU A 23 -9.09 1.43 16.50
N LEU A 24 -10.37 1.22 16.23
CA LEU A 24 -11.30 2.30 15.88
C LEU A 24 -11.40 3.32 16.98
N GLY A 25 -11.57 2.89 18.24
CA GLY A 25 -11.58 3.77 19.40
C GLY A 25 -10.29 4.60 19.54
N TYR A 26 -9.14 3.96 19.29
CA TYR A 26 -7.84 4.65 19.25
C TYR A 26 -7.84 5.78 18.21
N PHE A 27 -8.20 5.50 16.95
CA PHE A 27 -8.21 6.55 15.93
C PHE A 27 -9.27 7.62 16.18
N LEU A 28 -10.45 7.26 16.66
CA LEU A 28 -11.49 8.23 16.99
C LEU A 28 -11.08 9.15 18.16
N SER A 29 -10.26 8.70 19.11
CA SER A 29 -9.78 9.56 20.19
C SER A 29 -8.92 10.73 19.70
N PHE A 30 -8.24 10.57 18.55
CA PHE A 30 -7.47 11.63 17.88
C PHE A 30 -8.28 12.47 16.90
N SER A 31 -9.52 12.09 16.60
CA SER A 31 -10.31 12.72 15.55
C SER A 31 -10.64 14.20 15.80
N ARG A 32 -10.57 14.66 17.05
CA ARG A 32 -10.81 16.06 17.43
C ARG A 32 -9.55 16.92 17.49
N TYR A 33 -8.37 16.33 17.31
CA TYR A 33 -7.10 17.03 17.44
C TYR A 33 -6.49 17.33 16.08
N GLY A 34 -5.84 18.49 15.99
CA GLY A 34 -5.17 18.96 14.79
C GLY A 34 -6.15 19.26 13.65
N LEU A 35 -5.85 20.24 12.84
CA LEU A 35 -6.60 20.59 11.63
C LEU A 35 -5.61 20.97 10.54
N ASN A 36 -5.61 20.24 9.44
CA ASN A 36 -4.94 20.66 8.24
C ASN A 36 -5.95 21.40 7.35
N ILE A 37 -5.97 22.73 7.45
CA ILE A 37 -6.94 23.58 6.75
C ILE A 37 -6.86 23.35 5.24
N TRP A 38 -5.68 23.17 4.67
CA TRP A 38 -5.50 22.98 3.23
C TRP A 38 -6.02 21.64 2.73
N ASP A 39 -5.54 20.55 3.32
CA ASP A 39 -5.88 19.21 2.83
C ASP A 39 -7.26 18.74 3.31
N GLU A 40 -7.60 18.96 4.58
CA GLU A 40 -8.92 18.59 5.12
C GLU A 40 -9.99 19.57 4.67
N GLY A 41 -9.69 20.88 4.63
CA GLY A 41 -10.58 21.89 4.08
C GLY A 41 -10.85 21.65 2.59
N GLY A 42 -9.84 21.31 1.81
CA GLY A 42 -10.00 20.91 0.41
C GLY A 42 -10.85 19.65 0.25
N TYR A 43 -10.67 18.66 1.15
CA TYR A 43 -11.51 17.46 1.16
C TYR A 43 -12.96 17.77 1.54
N ALA A 44 -13.18 18.58 2.57
CA ALA A 44 -14.51 18.99 3.01
C ALA A 44 -15.25 19.81 1.95
N ASN A 45 -14.56 20.80 1.36
CA ASN A 45 -15.14 21.63 0.29
C ASN A 45 -15.51 20.80 -0.94
N GLY A 46 -14.61 19.96 -1.45
CA GLY A 46 -14.92 19.10 -2.59
C GLY A 46 -16.05 18.10 -2.29
N THR A 47 -16.12 17.60 -1.05
CA THR A 47 -17.21 16.74 -0.59
C THR A 47 -18.55 17.49 -0.55
N LEU A 48 -18.56 18.72 -0.03
CA LEU A 48 -19.76 19.56 0.01
C LEU A 48 -20.26 19.91 -1.40
N ARG A 49 -19.35 20.29 -2.30
CA ARG A 49 -19.68 20.53 -3.72
C ARG A 49 -20.29 19.29 -4.36
N THR A 50 -19.70 18.10 -4.10
CA THR A 50 -20.23 16.83 -4.61
C THR A 50 -21.62 16.51 -3.99
N LEU A 51 -21.84 16.83 -2.71
CA LEU A 51 -23.14 16.69 -2.04
C LEU A 51 -24.21 17.57 -2.69
N ASN A 52 -23.81 18.75 -3.16
CA ASN A 52 -24.67 19.70 -3.88
C ASN A 52 -24.86 19.35 -5.37
N GLY A 53 -24.32 18.22 -5.85
CA GLY A 53 -24.51 17.72 -7.20
C GLY A 53 -23.40 18.12 -8.19
N GLU A 54 -22.38 18.84 -7.77
CA GLU A 54 -21.23 19.17 -8.62
C GLU A 54 -20.33 17.94 -8.83
N ARG A 55 -19.72 17.85 -10.00
CA ARG A 55 -18.84 16.73 -10.39
C ARG A 55 -17.38 17.13 -10.30
N ALA A 56 -16.60 16.39 -9.54
CA ALA A 56 -15.15 16.54 -9.55
C ALA A 56 -14.60 16.27 -10.96
N LEU A 57 -13.62 17.03 -11.40
CA LEU A 57 -12.97 17.05 -12.71
C LEU A 57 -13.74 17.82 -13.79
N SER A 58 -15.07 17.90 -13.76
CA SER A 58 -15.85 18.71 -14.72
C SER A 58 -16.23 20.08 -14.16
N ASP A 59 -16.79 20.12 -12.96
CA ASP A 59 -17.34 21.34 -12.38
C ASP A 59 -16.36 22.01 -11.41
N PHE A 60 -15.39 21.23 -10.90
CA PHE A 60 -14.30 21.78 -10.09
C PHE A 60 -13.00 20.95 -10.21
N ASN A 61 -11.86 21.65 -10.04
CA ASN A 61 -10.56 21.02 -9.96
C ASN A 61 -10.35 20.36 -8.58
N PRO A 62 -10.18 19.06 -8.49
CA PRO A 62 -10.00 18.34 -7.24
C PRO A 62 -8.55 18.34 -6.70
N ASN A 63 -7.66 19.19 -7.25
CA ASN A 63 -6.26 19.34 -6.81
C ASN A 63 -5.48 18.01 -6.67
N GLY A 64 -5.53 17.18 -7.70
CA GLY A 64 -4.83 15.87 -7.74
C GLY A 64 -5.55 14.72 -7.02
N TYR A 65 -6.80 14.95 -6.60
CA TYR A 65 -7.64 13.88 -6.04
C TYR A 65 -8.72 13.45 -7.02
N LEU A 66 -9.18 12.21 -6.88
CA LEU A 66 -10.18 11.62 -7.75
C LEU A 66 -11.58 11.62 -7.10
N PRO A 67 -12.65 11.46 -7.90
CA PRO A 67 -14.04 11.60 -7.42
C PRO A 67 -14.41 10.67 -6.27
N GLY A 68 -13.85 9.46 -6.20
CA GLY A 68 -14.18 8.45 -5.18
C GLY A 68 -13.99 8.95 -3.75
N ARG A 69 -12.99 9.80 -3.51
CA ARG A 69 -12.76 10.43 -2.23
C ARG A 69 -13.97 11.27 -1.78
N TYR A 70 -14.52 12.05 -2.69
CA TYR A 70 -15.65 12.94 -2.41
C TYR A 70 -16.96 12.16 -2.29
N TRP A 71 -17.18 11.13 -3.11
CA TRP A 71 -18.33 10.23 -2.98
C TRP A 71 -18.33 9.53 -1.63
N TYR A 72 -17.15 9.04 -1.19
CA TYR A 72 -17.00 8.45 0.13
C TYR A 72 -17.31 9.46 1.24
N GLY A 73 -16.74 10.66 1.17
CA GLY A 73 -17.01 11.73 2.15
C GLY A 73 -18.48 12.13 2.20
N MET A 74 -19.13 12.23 1.03
CA MET A 74 -20.54 12.56 0.92
C MET A 74 -21.45 11.61 1.71
N LEU A 75 -21.12 10.31 1.77
CA LEU A 75 -21.86 9.35 2.61
C LEU A 75 -21.84 9.80 4.07
N PHE A 76 -20.69 10.18 4.58
CA PHE A 76 -20.52 10.61 5.97
C PHE A 76 -21.16 11.96 6.25
N PHE A 77 -21.13 12.88 5.30
CA PHE A 77 -21.87 14.14 5.42
C PHE A 77 -23.39 13.91 5.50
N LYS A 78 -23.91 12.95 4.75
CA LYS A 78 -25.34 12.60 4.80
C LYS A 78 -25.74 11.97 6.13
N PHE A 79 -24.88 11.12 6.73
CA PHE A 79 -25.21 10.41 7.96
C PHE A 79 -24.91 11.18 9.25
N PHE A 80 -23.84 11.98 9.25
CA PHE A 80 -23.30 12.59 10.47
C PHE A 80 -23.30 14.15 10.42
N GLY A 81 -23.78 14.74 9.31
CA GLY A 81 -23.77 16.18 9.11
C GLY A 81 -22.53 16.72 8.40
N VAL A 82 -22.61 17.96 7.93
CA VAL A 82 -21.56 18.62 7.15
C VAL A 82 -20.50 19.20 8.10
N GLU A 83 -19.64 18.33 8.59
CA GLU A 83 -18.58 18.65 9.53
C GLU A 83 -17.30 17.89 9.17
N ILE A 84 -16.13 18.48 9.47
CA ILE A 84 -14.83 17.80 9.27
C ILE A 84 -14.75 16.49 10.10
N GLN A 85 -15.38 16.49 11.27
CA GLN A 85 -15.46 15.31 12.13
C GLN A 85 -16.13 14.12 11.42
N SER A 86 -17.17 14.35 10.63
CA SER A 86 -17.85 13.31 9.83
C SER A 86 -16.90 12.63 8.85
N LEU A 87 -16.04 13.39 8.18
CA LEU A 87 -15.03 12.87 7.26
C LEU A 87 -13.96 12.07 8.00
N ARG A 88 -13.54 12.54 9.17
CA ARG A 88 -12.56 11.85 10.01
C ARG A 88 -13.09 10.52 10.53
N ILE A 89 -14.37 10.44 10.92
CA ILE A 89 -15.04 9.19 11.28
C ILE A 89 -14.96 8.20 10.10
N GLY A 90 -15.28 8.66 8.89
CA GLY A 90 -15.17 7.83 7.69
C GLY A 90 -13.78 7.24 7.50
N ILE A 91 -12.75 8.05 7.60
CA ILE A 91 -11.35 7.60 7.47
C ILE A 91 -10.96 6.67 8.62
N ALA A 92 -11.39 6.98 9.86
CA ALA A 92 -11.12 6.13 11.02
C ALA A 92 -11.68 4.72 10.85
N LEU A 93 -12.85 4.56 10.23
CA LEU A 93 -13.45 3.24 9.94
C LEU A 93 -12.62 2.38 8.97
N LEU A 94 -11.88 2.99 8.05
CA LEU A 94 -11.05 2.27 7.07
C LEU A 94 -9.66 1.90 7.62
N THR A 95 -9.22 2.54 8.69
CA THR A 95 -7.85 2.37 9.20
C THR A 95 -7.61 1.01 9.90
N PRO A 96 -8.49 0.51 10.78
CA PRO A 96 -8.30 -0.80 11.41
C PRO A 96 -8.18 -1.97 10.41
N PRO A 97 -9.02 -2.10 9.37
CA PRO A 97 -8.82 -3.13 8.34
C PRO A 97 -7.45 -3.06 7.68
N MET A 98 -6.93 -1.87 7.39
CA MET A 98 -5.59 -1.70 6.83
C MET A 98 -4.51 -2.28 7.77
N ILE A 99 -4.59 -2.02 9.08
CA ILE A 99 -3.66 -2.55 10.09
C ILE A 99 -3.73 -4.09 10.15
N LEU A 100 -4.94 -4.64 10.14
CA LEU A 100 -5.15 -6.10 10.12
C LEU A 100 -4.60 -6.74 8.84
N MET A 101 -4.72 -6.07 7.69
CA MET A 101 -4.10 -6.52 6.44
C MET A 101 -2.57 -6.47 6.53
N VAL A 102 -1.95 -5.42 7.09
CA VAL A 102 -0.51 -5.36 7.32
C VAL A 102 -0.05 -6.53 8.18
N TYR A 103 -0.74 -6.84 9.28
CA TYR A 103 -0.47 -8.03 10.08
C TYR A 103 -0.54 -9.31 9.24
N SER A 104 -1.61 -9.48 8.47
CA SER A 104 -1.83 -10.68 7.64
C SER A 104 -0.74 -10.86 6.57
N ILE A 105 -0.34 -9.79 5.89
CA ILE A 105 0.75 -9.80 4.91
C ILE A 105 2.06 -10.21 5.60
N SER A 106 2.36 -9.59 6.74
CA SER A 106 3.58 -9.83 7.51
C SER A 106 3.70 -11.29 7.97
N ARG A 107 2.58 -11.92 8.33
CA ARG A 107 2.51 -13.34 8.71
C ARG A 107 2.97 -14.31 7.60
N LYS A 108 3.03 -13.86 6.37
CA LYS A 108 3.51 -14.68 5.24
C LYS A 108 5.04 -14.84 5.21
N ILE A 109 5.76 -13.94 5.85
CA ILE A 109 7.22 -13.87 5.77
C ILE A 109 7.92 -13.93 7.14
N MET A 110 7.19 -13.75 8.25
CA MET A 110 7.76 -13.70 9.60
C MET A 110 6.78 -14.18 10.69
N PRO A 111 7.28 -14.52 11.92
CA PRO A 111 6.47 -14.95 13.05
C PRO A 111 5.50 -13.90 13.56
N ALA A 112 4.52 -14.33 14.38
CA ALA A 112 3.43 -13.47 14.88
C ALA A 112 3.91 -12.22 15.62
N GLY A 113 4.93 -12.34 16.47
CA GLY A 113 5.44 -11.20 17.26
C GLY A 113 5.99 -10.07 16.39
N PHE A 114 6.83 -10.40 15.39
CA PHE A 114 7.36 -9.41 14.46
C PHE A 114 6.28 -8.87 13.50
N SER A 115 5.30 -9.71 13.14
CA SER A 115 4.15 -9.27 12.35
C SER A 115 3.26 -8.29 13.12
N LEU A 116 3.08 -8.52 14.42
CA LEU A 116 2.37 -7.61 15.29
C LEU A 116 3.12 -6.27 15.43
N LEU A 117 4.45 -6.32 15.57
CA LEU A 117 5.28 -5.12 15.62
C LEU A 117 5.09 -4.27 14.35
N ALA A 118 5.13 -4.88 13.15
CA ALA A 118 4.88 -4.19 11.89
C ALA A 118 3.49 -3.54 11.84
N ALA A 119 2.46 -4.23 12.34
CA ALA A 119 1.11 -3.69 12.41
C ALA A 119 1.00 -2.54 13.43
N LEU A 120 1.67 -2.64 14.59
CA LEU A 120 1.70 -1.59 15.61
C LEU A 120 2.42 -0.32 15.13
N CYS A 121 3.44 -0.43 14.27
CA CYS A 121 4.07 0.74 13.64
C CYS A 121 3.07 1.62 12.86
N MET A 122 1.95 1.04 12.39
CA MET A 122 0.88 1.80 11.72
C MET A 122 0.11 2.75 12.65
N LEU A 123 0.30 2.65 13.96
CA LEU A 123 -0.30 3.55 14.97
C LEU A 123 0.47 4.87 15.11
N SER A 124 1.64 5.01 14.48
CA SER A 124 2.56 6.14 14.67
C SER A 124 2.03 7.51 14.21
N ALA A 125 0.98 7.56 13.39
CA ALA A 125 0.42 8.80 12.87
C ALA A 125 -1.12 8.81 12.96
N PRO A 126 -1.70 8.82 14.17
CA PRO A 126 -3.14 8.65 14.36
C PRO A 126 -3.98 9.81 13.82
N SER A 127 -3.45 11.03 13.80
CA SER A 127 -4.18 12.26 13.41
C SER A 127 -4.13 12.57 11.89
N MET A 128 -3.45 11.75 11.08
CA MET A 128 -3.37 11.98 9.63
C MET A 128 -4.59 11.41 8.91
N TYR A 129 -5.73 12.10 8.93
CA TYR A 129 -6.96 11.61 8.30
C TYR A 129 -7.04 11.84 6.80
N TYR A 130 -6.64 13.00 6.32
CA TYR A 130 -6.95 13.52 4.97
C TYR A 130 -6.34 12.70 3.81
N ASN A 131 -5.23 12.01 4.01
CA ASN A 131 -4.57 11.28 2.93
C ASN A 131 -4.43 9.77 3.18
N ARG A 132 -5.22 9.19 4.08
CA ARG A 132 -5.16 7.75 4.36
C ARG A 132 -5.65 6.86 3.24
N PHE A 133 -6.37 7.38 2.27
CA PHE A 133 -6.74 6.60 1.08
C PHE A 133 -5.52 6.04 0.34
N TYR A 134 -4.41 6.78 0.29
CA TYR A 134 -3.20 6.29 -0.35
C TYR A 134 -2.67 5.00 0.30
N PRO A 135 -2.29 4.97 1.60
CA PRO A 135 -1.81 3.75 2.24
C PRO A 135 -2.86 2.64 2.31
N ILE A 136 -4.15 2.98 2.42
CA ILE A 136 -5.24 2.00 2.42
C ILE A 136 -5.24 1.20 1.12
N PHE A 137 -5.20 1.86 -0.04
CA PHE A 137 -5.21 1.16 -1.32
C PHE A 137 -3.88 0.47 -1.65
N VAL A 138 -2.74 1.02 -1.21
CA VAL A 138 -1.44 0.34 -1.29
C VAL A 138 -1.50 -0.98 -0.55
N VAL A 139 -1.98 -0.99 0.70
CA VAL A 139 -2.06 -2.19 1.53
C VAL A 139 -3.12 -3.15 1.02
N LEU A 140 -4.28 -2.66 0.57
CA LEU A 140 -5.37 -3.49 0.05
C LEU A 140 -4.93 -4.27 -1.21
N ASN A 141 -4.30 -3.57 -2.17
CA ASN A 141 -3.80 -4.21 -3.38
C ASN A 141 -2.67 -5.20 -3.07
N LEU A 142 -1.74 -4.83 -2.18
CA LEU A 142 -0.67 -5.71 -1.71
C LEU A 142 -1.24 -6.95 -0.99
N TYR A 143 -2.28 -6.80 -0.19
CA TYR A 143 -2.96 -7.91 0.49
C TYR A 143 -3.53 -8.93 -0.52
N PHE A 144 -4.23 -8.45 -1.55
CA PHE A 144 -4.79 -9.37 -2.55
C PHE A 144 -3.72 -10.00 -3.45
N ILE A 145 -2.61 -9.29 -3.75
CA ILE A 145 -1.48 -9.91 -4.44
C ILE A 145 -0.86 -11.03 -3.58
N THR A 146 -0.61 -10.77 -2.30
CA THR A 146 -0.06 -11.80 -1.41
C THR A 146 -1.00 -12.98 -1.23
N LYS A 147 -2.31 -12.75 -1.18
CA LYS A 147 -3.30 -13.82 -1.22
C LYS A 147 -3.27 -14.61 -2.53
N LEU A 148 -3.17 -13.92 -3.66
CA LEU A 148 -3.11 -14.57 -4.96
C LEU A 148 -1.85 -15.44 -5.12
N ILE A 149 -0.71 -14.97 -4.62
CA ILE A 149 0.54 -15.75 -4.59
C ILE A 149 0.35 -17.06 -3.81
N GLU A 150 -0.38 -17.03 -2.69
CA GLU A 150 -0.57 -18.18 -1.81
C GLU A 150 -1.69 -19.11 -2.25
N GLU A 151 -2.89 -18.55 -2.45
CA GLU A 151 -4.12 -19.32 -2.65
C GLU A 151 -4.35 -19.68 -4.11
N LYS A 152 -3.90 -18.85 -5.06
CA LYS A 152 -4.03 -19.03 -6.53
C LYS A 152 -5.45 -19.39 -6.96
N ASN A 153 -6.43 -18.77 -6.32
CA ASN A 153 -7.84 -19.00 -6.56
C ASN A 153 -8.53 -17.79 -7.20
N LEU A 154 -9.72 -18.02 -7.73
CA LEU A 154 -10.52 -16.99 -8.40
C LEU A 154 -10.91 -15.85 -7.44
N ILE A 155 -11.17 -16.15 -6.16
CA ILE A 155 -11.62 -15.15 -5.19
C ILE A 155 -10.51 -14.13 -4.94
N SER A 156 -9.26 -14.59 -4.75
CA SER A 156 -8.10 -13.71 -4.56
C SER A 156 -7.83 -12.86 -5.80
N LEU A 157 -8.04 -13.43 -7.00
CA LEU A 157 -7.88 -12.72 -8.26
C LEU A 157 -8.98 -11.66 -8.45
N VAL A 158 -10.24 -12.02 -8.24
CA VAL A 158 -11.37 -11.07 -8.32
C VAL A 158 -11.17 -9.95 -7.28
N GLY A 159 -10.76 -10.30 -6.06
CA GLY A 159 -10.41 -9.33 -5.02
C GLY A 159 -9.31 -8.36 -5.47
N LEU A 160 -8.27 -8.86 -6.13
CA LEU A 160 -7.18 -8.03 -6.66
C LEU A 160 -7.69 -7.08 -7.77
N VAL A 161 -8.39 -7.61 -8.78
CA VAL A 161 -8.94 -6.80 -9.87
C VAL A 161 -9.90 -5.75 -9.34
N PHE A 162 -10.78 -6.13 -8.43
CA PHE A 162 -11.73 -5.21 -7.80
C PHE A 162 -11.03 -4.14 -6.95
N SER A 163 -10.01 -4.49 -6.17
CA SER A 163 -9.28 -3.53 -5.34
C SER A 163 -8.51 -2.52 -6.19
N ILE A 164 -7.91 -2.96 -7.29
CA ILE A 164 -7.24 -2.08 -8.26
C ILE A 164 -8.28 -1.18 -8.96
N PHE A 165 -9.40 -1.73 -9.40
CA PHE A 165 -10.50 -0.97 -9.97
C PHE A 165 -11.02 0.08 -8.99
N LEU A 166 -11.25 -0.29 -7.74
CA LEU A 166 -11.70 0.64 -6.71
C LEU A 166 -10.67 1.75 -6.45
N SER A 167 -9.37 1.41 -6.39
CA SER A 167 -8.30 2.41 -6.18
C SER A 167 -8.26 3.46 -7.29
N SER A 168 -8.72 3.15 -8.50
CA SER A 168 -8.75 4.07 -9.63
C SER A 168 -9.68 5.27 -9.44
N PHE A 169 -10.65 5.16 -8.56
CA PHE A 169 -11.52 6.29 -8.20
C PHE A 169 -10.94 7.18 -7.10
N PHE A 170 -9.88 6.73 -6.42
CA PHE A 170 -9.30 7.44 -5.29
C PHE A 170 -7.87 7.93 -5.56
N LYS A 171 -7.00 7.06 -6.10
CA LYS A 171 -5.58 7.33 -6.30
C LYS A 171 -5.07 6.64 -7.57
N PHE A 172 -4.95 7.44 -8.62
CA PHE A 172 -4.51 6.96 -9.93
C PHE A 172 -3.12 6.30 -9.89
N GLU A 173 -2.17 6.90 -9.19
CA GLU A 173 -0.80 6.43 -9.08
C GLU A 173 -0.76 5.02 -8.48
N VAL A 174 -1.59 4.78 -7.45
CA VAL A 174 -1.71 3.46 -6.82
C VAL A 174 -2.25 2.43 -7.79
N THR A 175 -3.26 2.82 -8.59
CA THR A 175 -3.82 1.94 -9.62
C THR A 175 -2.79 1.54 -10.64
N LEU A 176 -2.04 2.51 -11.16
CA LEU A 176 -1.03 2.30 -12.20
C LEU A 176 0.03 1.31 -11.74
N PHE A 177 0.72 1.61 -10.63
CA PHE A 177 1.80 0.72 -10.19
C PHE A 177 1.28 -0.62 -9.67
N SER A 178 0.09 -0.66 -9.04
CA SER A 178 -0.51 -1.94 -8.62
C SER A 178 -0.83 -2.83 -9.81
N THR A 179 -1.33 -2.27 -10.91
CA THR A 179 -1.57 -3.02 -12.15
C THR A 179 -0.27 -3.58 -12.71
N LEU A 180 0.77 -2.75 -12.83
CA LEU A 180 2.08 -3.17 -13.35
C LEU A 180 2.72 -4.27 -12.50
N ILE A 181 2.74 -4.10 -11.17
CA ILE A 181 3.28 -5.10 -10.25
C ILE A 181 2.46 -6.39 -10.31
N SER A 182 1.13 -6.29 -10.42
CA SER A 182 0.26 -7.46 -10.52
C SER A 182 0.52 -8.24 -11.81
N LEU A 183 0.65 -7.56 -12.96
CA LEU A 183 1.02 -8.18 -14.23
C LEU A 183 2.39 -8.85 -14.15
N PHE A 184 3.36 -8.21 -13.53
CA PHE A 184 4.70 -8.77 -13.31
C PHE A 184 4.66 -10.04 -12.45
N VAL A 185 3.96 -10.00 -11.30
CA VAL A 185 3.80 -11.17 -10.42
C VAL A 185 3.05 -12.30 -11.11
N LEU A 186 1.96 -11.99 -11.84
CA LEU A 186 1.22 -12.96 -12.64
C LEU A 186 2.11 -13.57 -13.72
N GLY A 187 2.92 -12.75 -14.39
CA GLY A 187 3.91 -13.23 -15.39
C GLY A 187 4.87 -14.25 -14.77
N ILE A 188 5.43 -13.96 -13.60
CA ILE A 188 6.29 -14.91 -12.88
C ILE A 188 5.53 -16.19 -12.54
N LEU A 189 4.30 -16.10 -12.04
CA LEU A 189 3.48 -17.26 -11.68
C LEU A 189 3.13 -18.12 -12.89
N LEU A 190 2.96 -17.54 -14.07
CA LEU A 190 2.64 -18.24 -15.33
C LEU A 190 3.85 -18.85 -16.01
N LEU A 191 4.97 -18.10 -16.04
CA LEU A 191 6.20 -18.52 -16.75
C LEU A 191 6.95 -19.64 -16.02
N ASN A 192 6.71 -19.82 -14.75
CA ASN A 192 7.43 -20.76 -13.94
C ASN A 192 6.96 -22.20 -14.14
N LYS A 193 7.28 -22.73 -15.33
CA LYS A 193 7.01 -24.11 -15.76
C LYS A 193 8.09 -25.09 -15.34
N SER A 194 9.22 -24.67 -14.77
CA SER A 194 10.31 -25.58 -14.48
C SER A 194 9.90 -26.54 -13.35
N GLN A 195 10.17 -27.81 -13.57
CA GLN A 195 9.91 -28.87 -12.57
C GLN A 195 10.59 -28.61 -11.23
N ASP A 196 11.65 -27.80 -11.21
CA ASP A 196 12.43 -27.46 -10.02
C ASP A 196 11.79 -26.37 -9.15
N PHE A 197 10.93 -25.52 -9.73
CA PHE A 197 10.02 -24.65 -8.97
C PHE A 197 8.95 -25.49 -8.25
N SER A 198 8.86 -26.76 -8.58
CA SER A 198 7.86 -27.71 -8.11
C SER A 198 8.11 -28.20 -6.68
N LEU A 199 9.28 -28.09 -6.09
CA LEU A 199 9.54 -28.69 -4.78
C LEU A 199 8.85 -27.96 -3.61
N GLN A 200 8.52 -26.69 -3.76
CA GLN A 200 7.67 -26.00 -2.78
C GLN A 200 6.39 -25.37 -3.40
N LEU A 201 6.38 -25.14 -4.68
CA LEU A 201 5.22 -24.85 -5.49
C LEU A 201 4.67 -26.12 -6.19
N GLY A 202 5.00 -27.31 -5.72
CA GLY A 202 4.57 -28.60 -6.28
C GLY A 202 3.05 -28.73 -6.53
N LYS A 203 2.26 -27.82 -5.92
CA LYS A 203 0.86 -27.60 -6.25
C LYS A 203 0.64 -26.67 -7.45
N VAL A 204 1.65 -25.95 -7.95
CA VAL A 204 1.53 -24.99 -9.06
C VAL A 204 1.87 -25.63 -10.41
N ALA A 205 2.82 -26.53 -10.44
CA ALA A 205 3.08 -27.33 -11.66
C ALA A 205 1.84 -28.14 -12.09
N HIS A 206 0.96 -28.44 -11.14
CA HIS A 206 -0.38 -28.98 -11.35
C HIS A 206 -1.48 -27.92 -11.19
N LEU A 207 -1.24 -26.65 -11.57
CA LEU A 207 -2.36 -25.76 -11.81
C LEU A 207 -3.31 -26.47 -12.77
N SER A 208 -4.48 -26.83 -12.28
CA SER A 208 -5.53 -27.36 -13.16
C SER A 208 -5.71 -26.39 -14.31
N SER A 209 -6.07 -26.89 -15.48
CA SER A 209 -6.37 -26.03 -16.64
C SER A 209 -7.27 -24.86 -16.28
N LYS A 210 -8.17 -25.05 -15.33
CA LYS A 210 -9.07 -24.07 -14.73
C LYS A 210 -8.32 -22.91 -14.02
N ASN A 211 -7.31 -23.21 -13.20
CA ASN A 211 -6.58 -22.17 -12.49
C ASN A 211 -5.65 -21.37 -13.39
N ARG A 212 -5.09 -22.00 -14.44
CA ARG A 212 -4.35 -21.28 -15.49
C ARG A 212 -5.26 -20.33 -16.26
N ALA A 213 -6.47 -20.78 -16.62
CA ALA A 213 -7.46 -19.94 -17.30
C ALA A 213 -7.84 -18.73 -16.45
N TYR A 214 -7.99 -18.88 -15.12
CA TYR A 214 -8.26 -17.76 -14.21
C TYR A 214 -7.10 -16.75 -14.17
N LEU A 215 -5.85 -17.22 -14.06
CA LEU A 215 -4.68 -16.33 -14.03
C LEU A 215 -4.53 -15.57 -15.36
N ILE A 216 -4.73 -16.25 -16.48
CA ILE A 216 -4.71 -15.61 -17.81
C ILE A 216 -5.86 -14.60 -17.94
N GLY A 217 -7.09 -14.99 -17.58
CA GLY A 217 -8.25 -14.11 -17.59
C GLY A 217 -8.07 -12.88 -16.72
N GLY A 218 -7.49 -13.04 -15.50
CA GLY A 218 -7.15 -11.93 -14.61
C GLY A 218 -6.06 -11.03 -15.18
N GLY A 219 -5.03 -11.60 -15.79
CA GLY A 219 -4.00 -10.84 -16.50
C GLY A 219 -4.58 -10.01 -17.66
N VAL A 220 -5.48 -10.60 -18.43
CA VAL A 220 -6.22 -9.89 -19.52
C VAL A 220 -7.10 -8.79 -18.94
N ALA A 221 -7.81 -9.04 -17.83
CA ALA A 221 -8.65 -8.03 -17.17
C ALA A 221 -7.81 -6.86 -16.65
N LEU A 222 -6.67 -7.13 -16.00
CA LEU A 222 -5.74 -6.11 -15.52
C LEU A 222 -5.10 -5.32 -16.67
N ALA A 223 -4.68 -6.02 -17.75
CA ALA A 223 -4.17 -5.37 -18.96
C ALA A 223 -5.24 -4.50 -19.62
N GLY A 224 -6.48 -4.98 -19.68
CA GLY A 224 -7.63 -4.23 -20.19
C GLY A 224 -7.91 -2.97 -19.35
N LEU A 225 -7.87 -3.08 -18.03
CA LEU A 225 -7.96 -1.91 -17.14
C LEU A 225 -6.82 -0.92 -17.39
N PHE A 226 -5.58 -1.41 -17.50
CA PHE A 226 -4.42 -0.58 -17.78
C PHE A 226 -4.57 0.17 -19.11
N LEU A 227 -4.94 -0.55 -20.20
CA LEU A 227 -5.17 0.05 -21.51
C LEU A 227 -6.36 1.02 -21.52
N PHE A 228 -7.42 0.72 -20.77
CA PHE A 228 -8.55 1.64 -20.59
C PHE A 228 -8.10 2.96 -19.97
N TYR A 229 -7.22 2.91 -18.95
CA TYR A 229 -6.65 4.11 -18.36
C TYR A 229 -5.71 4.86 -19.30
N LEU A 230 -4.91 4.14 -20.11
CA LEU A 230 -4.02 4.75 -21.10
C LEU A 230 -4.79 5.35 -22.28
N GLY A 231 -5.89 4.71 -22.71
CA GLY A 231 -6.60 5.05 -23.94
C GLY A 231 -7.78 6.00 -23.79
N LYS A 232 -8.19 6.34 -22.57
CA LYS A 232 -9.33 7.22 -22.33
C LYS A 232 -8.91 8.68 -22.29
N ASP A 233 -8.86 9.30 -23.48
CA ASP A 233 -8.32 10.65 -23.72
C ASP A 233 -8.87 11.74 -22.77
N GLY A 234 -10.14 11.68 -22.37
CA GLY A 234 -10.73 12.69 -21.48
C GLY A 234 -10.32 12.54 -20.02
N TYR A 235 -10.36 11.32 -19.48
CA TYR A 235 -10.14 11.09 -18.06
C TYR A 235 -8.64 10.99 -17.71
N PHE A 236 -7.89 10.20 -18.47
CA PHE A 236 -6.46 10.00 -18.24
C PHE A 236 -5.66 11.28 -18.49
N GLY A 237 -5.89 11.97 -19.60
CA GLY A 237 -5.21 13.21 -19.91
C GLY A 237 -5.47 14.30 -18.87
N GLN A 238 -6.70 14.42 -18.37
CA GLN A 238 -7.03 15.37 -17.30
C GLN A 238 -6.39 14.97 -15.96
N VAL A 239 -6.48 13.70 -15.56
CA VAL A 239 -5.85 13.21 -14.32
C VAL A 239 -4.34 13.34 -14.40
N PHE A 240 -3.72 12.95 -15.52
CA PHE A 240 -2.28 13.07 -15.71
C PHE A 240 -1.83 14.53 -15.66
N LYS A 241 -2.53 15.42 -16.36
CA LYS A 241 -2.24 16.85 -16.31
C LYS A 241 -2.37 17.41 -14.89
N ILE A 242 -3.45 17.08 -14.17
CA ILE A 242 -3.66 17.53 -12.78
C ILE A 242 -2.55 17.02 -11.85
N VAL A 243 -2.12 15.76 -12.03
CA VAL A 243 -1.03 15.18 -11.22
C VAL A 243 0.29 15.86 -11.54
N VAL A 244 0.61 16.07 -12.82
CA VAL A 244 1.85 16.74 -13.25
C VAL A 244 1.85 18.21 -12.82
N ASP A 245 0.77 18.93 -13.05
CA ASP A 245 0.64 20.34 -12.65
C ASP A 245 0.76 20.49 -11.11
N ALA A 246 0.11 19.61 -10.35
CA ALA A 246 0.23 19.60 -8.90
C ALA A 246 1.67 19.35 -8.43
N HIS A 247 2.43 18.49 -9.12
CA HIS A 247 3.82 18.23 -8.79
C HIS A 247 4.74 19.41 -9.14
N GLN A 248 4.51 20.09 -10.25
CA GLN A 248 5.28 21.27 -10.63
C GLN A 248 5.08 22.44 -9.66
N VAL A 249 3.86 22.61 -9.14
CA VAL A 249 3.52 23.72 -8.24
C VAL A 249 3.89 23.45 -6.78
N TRP A 250 3.82 22.19 -6.33
CA TRP A 250 3.97 21.80 -4.92
C TRP A 250 5.17 20.91 -4.64
N GLY A 251 6.10 20.77 -5.59
CA GLY A 251 7.28 19.94 -5.43
C GLY A 251 8.21 20.48 -4.35
N ASN A 252 8.48 19.70 -3.31
CA ASN A 252 9.60 19.92 -2.40
C ASN A 252 10.74 19.02 -2.85
N PRO A 253 11.98 19.54 -2.95
CA PRO A 253 13.13 18.73 -3.33
C PRO A 253 13.35 17.60 -2.33
N PHE A 254 13.73 16.43 -2.85
CA PHE A 254 14.11 15.31 -2.00
C PHE A 254 15.40 15.65 -1.25
N PRO A 255 15.53 15.39 0.06
CA PRO A 255 16.73 15.68 0.82
C PRO A 255 17.93 14.97 0.20
N GLU A 256 19.00 15.70 -0.08
CA GLU A 256 20.22 15.13 -0.62
C GLU A 256 20.83 14.11 0.34
N LEU A 257 21.25 12.95 -0.21
CA LEU A 257 21.90 11.89 0.57
C LEU A 257 23.30 12.31 1.04
N PHE A 258 23.99 13.07 0.22
CA PHE A 258 25.33 13.58 0.47
C PHE A 258 25.34 15.10 0.48
N PRO A 259 25.93 15.73 1.48
CA PRO A 259 27.19 15.39 2.09
C PRO A 259 27.07 15.08 3.59
N PHE A 260 27.21 13.83 3.98
CA PHE A 260 27.42 13.49 5.38
C PHE A 260 28.65 14.24 5.99
N LEU A 261 29.59 14.67 5.15
CA LEU A 261 30.82 15.37 5.54
C LEU A 261 30.64 16.89 5.74
N LYS A 262 29.60 17.52 5.13
CA LYS A 262 29.23 18.93 5.40
C LYS A 262 28.23 19.09 6.53
N LEU A 263 27.83 18.00 7.14
CA LEU A 263 26.76 17.95 8.13
C LEU A 263 27.10 18.55 9.49
N TYR A 264 28.37 18.69 9.80
CA TYR A 264 28.80 19.11 11.14
C TYR A 264 28.76 20.62 11.36
N ASP A 265 28.88 21.43 10.29
CA ASP A 265 29.09 22.87 10.46
C ASP A 265 27.82 23.75 10.34
N GLU A 266 26.73 23.28 9.69
CA GLU A 266 25.59 24.17 9.40
C GLU A 266 24.21 23.63 9.74
N LEU A 267 24.03 22.38 10.16
CA LEU A 267 22.73 21.75 10.29
C LEU A 267 22.49 21.21 11.70
N GLY A 268 21.48 21.75 12.39
CA GLY A 268 21.02 21.21 13.68
C GLY A 268 20.60 19.72 13.57
N TYR A 269 20.73 18.97 14.70
CA TYR A 269 20.45 17.52 14.79
C TYR A 269 19.12 17.07 14.17
N HIS A 270 18.09 17.91 14.16
CA HIS A 270 16.80 17.56 13.54
C HIS A 270 16.89 17.40 12.02
N LYS A 271 17.72 18.15 11.34
CA LYS A 271 17.87 18.02 9.87
C LYS A 271 18.62 16.75 9.50
N ILE A 272 19.56 16.30 10.35
CA ILE A 272 20.25 15.02 10.20
C ILE A 272 19.25 13.88 10.37
N PHE A 273 18.45 13.91 11.44
CA PHE A 273 17.45 12.91 11.74
C PHE A 273 16.38 12.83 10.62
N GLU A 274 15.90 13.98 10.15
CA GLU A 274 14.96 14.04 9.03
C GLU A 274 15.54 13.38 7.77
N ARG A 275 16.77 13.70 7.41
CA ARG A 275 17.46 13.08 6.25
C ARG A 275 17.58 11.57 6.40
N VAL A 276 17.99 11.08 7.57
CA VAL A 276 18.07 9.64 7.83
C VAL A 276 16.70 8.99 7.67
N LEU A 277 15.64 9.61 8.20
CA LEU A 277 14.27 9.07 8.07
C LEU A 277 13.81 8.98 6.62
N PHE A 278 14.13 9.97 5.78
CA PHE A 278 13.78 9.93 4.36
C PHE A 278 14.52 8.86 3.58
N HIS A 279 15.76 8.54 3.96
CA HIS A 279 16.59 7.55 3.25
C HIS A 279 16.43 6.12 3.79
N LEU A 280 15.96 5.97 5.02
CA LEU A 280 15.82 4.66 5.67
C LEU A 280 14.97 3.67 4.86
N PRO A 281 13.82 4.06 4.25
CA PRO A 281 13.07 3.16 3.39
C PRO A 281 13.86 2.69 2.17
N ILE A 282 14.64 3.56 1.55
CA ILE A 282 15.48 3.21 0.38
C ILE A 282 16.48 2.13 0.75
N TRP A 283 17.17 2.29 1.90
CA TRP A 283 18.14 1.31 2.38
C TRP A 283 17.49 -0.03 2.70
N VAL A 284 16.32 -0.01 3.35
CA VAL A 284 15.58 -1.25 3.66
C VAL A 284 15.14 -1.95 2.39
N TYR A 285 14.57 -1.23 1.41
CA TYR A 285 14.17 -1.82 0.13
C TYR A 285 15.36 -2.38 -0.63
N GLY A 286 16.47 -1.63 -0.71
CA GLY A 286 17.70 -2.06 -1.36
C GLY A 286 18.30 -3.31 -0.70
N LEU A 287 18.38 -3.32 0.63
CA LEU A 287 18.91 -4.47 1.37
C LEU A 287 18.06 -5.74 1.16
N VAL A 288 16.73 -5.61 1.22
CA VAL A 288 15.84 -6.76 0.98
C VAL A 288 15.93 -7.23 -0.48
N ALA A 289 16.03 -6.31 -1.44
CA ALA A 289 16.23 -6.67 -2.84
C ALA A 289 17.55 -7.45 -3.03
N ILE A 290 18.64 -7.03 -2.39
CA ILE A 290 19.92 -7.75 -2.40
C ILE A 290 19.76 -9.14 -1.78
N ILE A 291 19.06 -9.27 -0.65
CA ILE A 291 18.78 -10.57 -0.01
C ILE A 291 18.01 -11.50 -0.97
N ILE A 292 17.00 -10.97 -1.68
CA ILE A 292 16.25 -11.75 -2.68
C ILE A 292 17.18 -12.21 -3.80
N LEU A 293 18.03 -11.35 -4.33
CA LEU A 293 19.00 -11.68 -5.37
C LEU A 293 20.00 -12.75 -4.92
N ILE A 294 20.60 -12.58 -3.74
CA ILE A 294 21.53 -13.58 -3.18
C ILE A 294 20.84 -14.94 -3.04
N ARG A 295 19.62 -14.97 -2.50
CA ARG A 295 18.86 -16.21 -2.35
C ARG A 295 18.51 -16.83 -3.71
N PHE A 296 18.15 -16.03 -4.69
CA PHE A 296 17.86 -16.48 -6.05
C PHE A 296 19.08 -17.15 -6.70
N PHE A 297 20.25 -16.54 -6.61
CA PHE A 297 21.48 -17.12 -7.17
C PHE A 297 21.99 -18.33 -6.37
N SER A 298 21.85 -18.32 -5.04
CA SER A 298 22.26 -19.42 -4.17
C SER A 298 21.36 -20.66 -4.32
N ASN A 299 20.08 -20.48 -4.63
CA ASN A 299 19.10 -21.55 -4.76
C ASN A 299 18.93 -22.04 -6.21
N LYS A 300 20.00 -22.14 -6.98
CA LYS A 300 19.95 -22.60 -8.38
C LYS A 300 18.92 -21.85 -9.24
N ARG A 301 18.73 -20.55 -8.97
CA ARG A 301 17.76 -19.66 -9.62
C ARG A 301 16.29 -19.99 -9.33
N GLU A 302 16.01 -20.62 -8.21
CA GLU A 302 14.63 -20.87 -7.76
C GLU A 302 14.09 -19.69 -6.93
N ILE A 303 12.88 -19.26 -7.24
CA ILE A 303 12.18 -18.25 -6.43
C ILE A 303 11.29 -18.98 -5.42
N THR A 304 11.64 -18.92 -4.14
CA THR A 304 10.79 -19.45 -3.07
C THR A 304 9.52 -18.62 -2.90
N LEU A 305 8.49 -19.23 -2.29
CA LEU A 305 7.24 -18.51 -1.97
C LEU A 305 7.50 -17.25 -1.12
N VAL A 306 8.39 -17.35 -0.14
CA VAL A 306 8.80 -16.21 0.70
C VAL A 306 9.47 -15.12 -0.13
N ASN A 307 10.36 -15.48 -1.06
CA ASN A 307 11.01 -14.50 -1.95
C ASN A 307 10.00 -13.81 -2.87
N LEU A 308 8.95 -14.50 -3.32
CA LEU A 308 7.91 -13.90 -4.14
C LEU A 308 7.05 -12.91 -3.33
N HIS A 309 6.72 -13.23 -2.08
CA HIS A 309 6.08 -12.27 -1.18
C HIS A 309 6.97 -11.04 -0.92
N LEU A 310 8.26 -11.25 -0.62
CA LEU A 310 9.22 -10.17 -0.42
C LEU A 310 9.33 -9.29 -1.67
N LEU A 311 9.40 -9.90 -2.86
CA LEU A 311 9.46 -9.17 -4.13
C LEU A 311 8.22 -8.29 -4.34
N ALA A 312 7.02 -8.82 -4.07
CA ALA A 312 5.79 -8.03 -4.14
C ALA A 312 5.83 -6.85 -3.16
N ILE A 313 6.22 -7.07 -1.90
CA ILE A 313 6.28 -6.01 -0.88
C ILE A 313 7.32 -4.94 -1.23
N VAL A 314 8.53 -5.34 -1.68
CA VAL A 314 9.59 -4.41 -2.13
C VAL A 314 9.11 -3.59 -3.31
N SER A 315 8.49 -4.23 -4.33
CA SER A 315 8.00 -3.54 -5.52
C SER A 315 6.93 -2.49 -5.16
N PHE A 316 5.96 -2.85 -4.30
CA PHE A 316 4.98 -1.90 -3.79
C PHE A 316 5.63 -0.78 -2.96
N GLY A 317 6.62 -1.12 -2.15
CA GLY A 317 7.36 -0.14 -1.34
C GLY A 317 8.10 0.88 -2.19
N ILE A 318 8.84 0.44 -3.19
CA ILE A 318 9.59 1.33 -4.10
C ILE A 318 8.63 2.22 -4.89
N CYS A 319 7.58 1.65 -5.49
CA CYS A 319 6.62 2.42 -6.26
C CYS A 319 5.84 3.42 -5.40
N ALA A 320 5.39 3.00 -4.20
CA ALA A 320 4.73 3.90 -3.27
C ALA A 320 5.66 5.04 -2.82
N PHE A 321 6.93 4.73 -2.57
CA PHE A 321 7.94 5.71 -2.16
C PHE A 321 8.26 6.71 -3.27
N GLY A 322 7.99 6.42 -4.52
CA GLY A 322 8.08 7.35 -5.64
C GLY A 322 7.34 8.68 -5.37
N LEU A 323 6.22 8.64 -4.63
CA LEU A 323 5.50 9.86 -4.21
C LEU A 323 6.39 10.79 -3.37
N VAL A 324 7.25 10.23 -2.52
CA VAL A 324 8.15 10.99 -1.63
C VAL A 324 9.29 11.62 -2.42
N ILE A 325 9.80 10.91 -3.44
CA ILE A 325 10.88 11.44 -4.31
C ILE A 325 10.42 12.70 -5.03
N TRP A 326 9.17 12.70 -5.52
CA TRP A 326 8.60 13.84 -6.23
C TRP A 326 8.17 14.99 -5.31
N ARG A 327 7.74 14.66 -4.09
CA ARG A 327 7.25 15.63 -3.13
C ARG A 327 7.71 15.25 -1.73
N ALA A 328 8.94 15.60 -1.40
CA ALA A 328 9.49 15.34 -0.08
C ALA A 328 8.73 16.15 0.98
N GLY A 329 8.06 15.43 1.85
CA GLY A 329 7.35 15.96 2.99
C GLY A 329 7.10 14.84 3.97
N PHE A 330 7.13 15.13 5.26
CA PHE A 330 6.96 14.14 6.31
C PHE A 330 5.62 13.40 6.19
N ASP A 331 4.57 14.14 5.83
CA ASP A 331 3.25 13.59 5.55
C ASP A 331 3.25 12.58 4.40
N ASN A 332 3.97 12.89 3.31
CA ASN A 332 4.10 11.99 2.17
C ASN A 332 4.89 10.75 2.55
N LEU A 333 5.97 10.92 3.32
CA LEU A 333 6.75 9.79 3.85
C LEU A 333 5.85 8.84 4.64
N LEU A 334 5.12 9.32 5.63
CA LEU A 334 4.27 8.50 6.49
C LEU A 334 3.23 7.68 5.72
N ARG A 335 2.72 8.22 4.59
CA ARG A 335 1.74 7.52 3.72
C ARG A 335 2.33 6.32 2.98
N THR A 336 3.63 6.34 2.73
CA THR A 336 4.32 5.32 1.93
C THR A 336 4.95 4.21 2.78
N LEU A 337 4.94 4.36 4.11
CA LEU A 337 5.64 3.46 5.02
C LEU A 337 5.03 2.06 5.28
N PRO A 338 3.77 1.71 4.97
CA PRO A 338 3.28 0.37 5.29
C PRO A 338 4.17 -0.78 4.77
N PRO A 339 4.62 -0.80 3.50
CA PRO A 339 5.57 -1.83 3.03
C PRO A 339 6.93 -1.76 3.75
N PHE A 340 7.40 -0.56 4.09
CA PHE A 340 8.63 -0.37 4.85
C PHE A 340 8.53 -1.01 6.23
N TYR A 341 7.46 -0.80 6.98
CA TYR A 341 7.28 -1.39 8.32
C TYR A 341 7.33 -2.91 8.27
N ILE A 342 6.71 -3.52 7.26
CA ILE A 342 6.74 -4.97 7.05
C ILE A 342 8.18 -5.45 6.83
N LEU A 343 8.92 -4.81 5.92
CA LEU A 343 10.28 -5.23 5.56
C LEU A 343 11.30 -4.90 6.64
N PHE A 344 11.15 -3.79 7.34
CA PHE A 344 12.00 -3.44 8.49
C PHE A 344 11.88 -4.49 9.60
N CYS A 345 10.65 -4.84 9.99
CA CYS A 345 10.41 -5.89 10.97
C CYS A 345 10.89 -7.27 10.49
N TYR A 346 10.82 -7.55 9.17
CA TYR A 346 11.40 -8.75 8.60
C TYR A 346 12.93 -8.78 8.73
N LEU A 347 13.62 -7.67 8.50
CA LEU A 347 15.08 -7.58 8.71
C LEU A 347 15.43 -7.77 10.19
N LEU A 348 14.70 -7.16 11.10
CA LEU A 348 14.87 -7.40 12.55
C LEU A 348 14.71 -8.88 12.90
N PHE A 349 13.71 -9.55 12.33
CA PHE A 349 13.53 -10.99 12.50
C PHE A 349 14.72 -11.80 11.96
N GLN A 350 15.27 -11.44 10.78
CA GLN A 350 16.45 -12.13 10.23
C GLN A 350 17.70 -11.94 11.11
N VAL A 351 17.89 -10.76 11.68
CA VAL A 351 18.98 -10.51 12.64
C VAL A 351 18.75 -11.34 13.91
N TRP A 352 17.54 -11.32 14.47
CA TRP A 352 17.16 -12.09 15.65
C TRP A 352 17.46 -13.58 15.50
N GLN A 353 17.13 -14.17 14.33
CA GLN A 353 17.40 -15.59 14.04
C GLN A 353 18.89 -15.96 13.99
N LYS A 354 19.78 -14.98 13.75
CA LYS A 354 21.23 -15.23 13.70
C LYS A 354 21.92 -15.05 15.06
N VAL A 355 21.26 -14.34 15.96
CA VAL A 355 21.79 -14.05 17.31
C VAL A 355 21.41 -15.15 18.31
N LEU A 356 20.28 -15.80 18.09
CA LEU A 356 19.85 -16.99 18.87
C LEU A 356 20.28 -18.29 18.23
#